data_411e786a37b1514fc06b3decba5679e0
#
_entry.id   411e786a37b1514fc06b3decba5679e0
#
_cell.length_a   1.000
_cell.length_b   1.000
_cell.length_c   1.000
_cell.angle_alpha   90.00
_cell.angle_beta   90.00
_cell.angle_gamma   90.00
#
_symmetry.space_group_name_H-M   'P 1'
#
loop_
_entity.id
_entity.type
_entity.pdbx_description
1 polymer ?
#
loop_
_entity_poly.entity_id
_entity_poly.type
_entity_poly.pdbx_seq_one_letter_code
_entity_poly.pdbx_strand_id
1 'polypeptide(L)'
;MKKTTLALVAAAALVSGSALAHEAGSVVVRGGPILVVPDASTNSSDFKFDVNSNAQLGLTGTYMITDNIGVELLAATPFSHEIKLGNTLVGKTKHLPPSLYLQYYFLDKDAKARPYLGAGVNYTSFFSEKESFAPVTDLKLKDSWGAIVNAGVDIGLTDNLYLNTSVWYAKIKSKASFKLNGDEHKVNVTLDPMVYFIGLGYKF
;
A
#
# COMPACT_ATOMS: atom_id res chain seq x y z
N MET A 1 -23.31 2.79 14.82
CA MET A 1 -21.93 2.68 14.30
C MET A 1 -21.33 4.07 14.31
N LYS A 2 -20.35 4.33 15.16
CA LYS A 2 -19.73 5.66 15.30
C LYS A 2 -18.65 5.80 14.23
N LYS A 3 -18.87 6.73 13.30
CA LYS A 3 -17.85 7.15 12.31
C LYS A 3 -16.75 7.89 13.07
N THR A 4 -15.64 7.22 13.33
CA THR A 4 -14.43 7.88 13.83
C THR A 4 -13.77 8.54 12.62
N THR A 5 -14.03 9.82 12.46
CA THR A 5 -13.32 10.69 11.52
C THR A 5 -11.89 10.82 12.02
N LEU A 6 -10.96 10.11 11.41
CA LEU A 6 -9.54 10.29 11.65
C LEU A 6 -9.13 11.60 10.96
N ALA A 7 -9.20 12.68 11.69
CA ALA A 7 -8.67 13.96 11.24
C ALA A 7 -7.14 13.85 11.26
N LEU A 8 -6.54 13.68 10.10
CA LEU A 8 -5.09 13.83 9.93
C LEU A 8 -4.77 15.32 10.06
N VAL A 9 -4.41 15.74 11.29
CA VAL A 9 -3.91 17.10 11.52
C VAL A 9 -2.50 17.17 10.96
N ALA A 10 -2.37 17.69 9.76
CA ALA A 10 -1.10 18.16 9.23
C ALA A 10 -0.71 19.43 9.99
N ALA A 11 -0.11 19.30 11.16
CA ALA A 11 0.54 20.39 11.85
C ALA A 11 1.85 20.69 11.09
N ALA A 12 1.78 21.59 10.13
CA ALA A 12 2.97 22.19 9.52
C ALA A 12 3.65 23.08 10.58
N ALA A 13 4.59 22.51 11.33
CA ALA A 13 5.48 23.27 12.17
C ALA A 13 6.47 24.00 11.25
N LEU A 14 6.23 25.29 11.01
CA LEU A 14 7.17 26.21 10.38
C LEU A 14 8.36 26.44 11.34
N VAL A 15 9.38 25.63 11.18
CA VAL A 15 10.69 25.88 11.82
C VAL A 15 11.64 26.29 10.70
N SER A 16 12.10 27.52 10.74
CA SER A 16 13.11 28.07 9.82
C SER A 16 14.47 27.41 10.06
N GLY A 17 14.85 26.53 9.19
CA GLY A 17 16.19 25.96 9.05
C GLY A 17 16.38 25.61 7.58
N SER A 18 17.55 25.82 7.03
CA SER A 18 17.87 25.47 5.64
C SER A 18 17.59 24.00 5.40
N ALA A 19 16.46 23.73 4.77
CA ALA A 19 16.06 22.38 4.40
C ALA A 19 16.67 22.09 3.05
N LEU A 20 17.41 21.02 2.93
CA LEU A 20 17.92 20.57 1.66
C LEU A 20 16.92 19.63 1.01
N ALA A 21 16.75 19.84 -0.23
CA ALA A 21 15.67 19.43 -1.11
C ALA A 21 15.91 18.11 -1.81
N HIS A 22 14.84 17.48 -2.22
CA HIS A 22 14.86 16.52 -3.32
C HIS A 22 15.16 17.32 -4.60
N GLU A 23 16.36 17.24 -5.11
CA GLU A 23 16.77 17.89 -6.36
C GLU A 23 16.88 16.88 -7.51
N ALA A 24 16.81 17.36 -8.73
CA ALA A 24 16.95 16.53 -9.92
C ALA A 24 18.22 15.67 -9.86
N GLY A 25 18.07 14.37 -10.13
CA GLY A 25 19.16 13.38 -10.07
C GLY A 25 19.36 12.73 -8.69
N SER A 26 18.73 13.22 -7.61
CA SER A 26 18.85 12.61 -6.30
C SER A 26 18.03 11.33 -6.18
N VAL A 27 18.47 10.45 -5.29
CA VAL A 27 17.76 9.22 -4.90
C VAL A 27 17.35 9.33 -3.45
N VAL A 28 16.08 9.11 -3.15
CA VAL A 28 15.56 9.06 -1.78
C VAL A 28 15.09 7.65 -1.48
N VAL A 29 15.65 7.03 -0.45
CA VAL A 29 15.21 5.71 0.04
C VAL A 29 14.51 5.91 1.37
N ARG A 30 13.29 5.34 1.52
CA ARG A 30 12.51 5.42 2.75
C ARG A 30 12.21 4.04 3.27
N GLY A 31 12.33 3.85 4.58
CA GLY A 31 12.02 2.60 5.26
C GLY A 31 11.22 2.83 6.53
N GLY A 32 10.25 1.96 6.80
CA GLY A 32 9.42 2.08 8.00
C GLY A 32 8.26 1.10 8.03
N PRO A 33 7.47 1.10 9.12
CA PRO A 33 6.25 0.32 9.19
C PRO A 33 5.22 0.75 8.15
N ILE A 34 4.60 -0.23 7.53
CA ILE A 34 3.53 -0.08 6.55
C ILE A 34 2.34 -0.94 6.97
N LEU A 35 1.15 -0.36 6.99
CA LEU A 35 -0.12 -1.01 7.36
C LEU A 35 -1.02 -1.08 6.13
N VAL A 36 -1.43 -2.28 5.75
CA VAL A 36 -2.45 -2.51 4.72
C VAL A 36 -3.79 -2.80 5.37
N VAL A 37 -4.80 -2.04 4.98
CA VAL A 37 -6.20 -2.18 5.43
C VAL A 37 -7.04 -2.47 4.19
N PRO A 38 -7.34 -3.75 3.90
CA PRO A 38 -8.18 -4.12 2.77
C PRO A 38 -9.63 -3.68 2.97
N ASP A 39 -10.29 -3.28 1.87
CA ASP A 39 -11.74 -3.16 1.76
C ASP A 39 -12.22 -4.25 0.79
N ALA A 40 -12.48 -5.44 1.36
CA ALA A 40 -12.77 -6.62 0.56
C ALA A 40 -14.24 -6.67 0.15
N SER A 41 -14.49 -6.85 -1.14
CA SER A 41 -15.84 -7.08 -1.69
C SER A 41 -15.82 -8.17 -2.75
N THR A 42 -16.98 -8.81 -2.95
CA THR A 42 -17.16 -9.87 -3.95
C THR A 42 -18.38 -9.59 -4.80
N ASN A 43 -18.40 -10.16 -6.00
CA ASN A 43 -19.54 -10.09 -6.90
C ASN A 43 -20.60 -11.17 -6.62
N SER A 44 -20.46 -11.96 -5.56
CA SER A 44 -21.39 -13.00 -5.15
C SER A 44 -22.14 -12.61 -3.88
N SER A 45 -23.45 -12.79 -3.86
CA SER A 45 -24.25 -12.64 -2.65
C SER A 45 -24.01 -13.76 -1.62
N ASP A 46 -23.62 -14.95 -2.08
CA ASP A 46 -23.48 -16.16 -1.28
C ASP A 46 -22.10 -16.25 -0.59
N PHE A 47 -21.09 -15.57 -1.17
CA PHE A 47 -19.72 -15.58 -0.68
C PHE A 47 -19.26 -14.17 -0.34
N LYS A 48 -19.47 -13.75 0.90
CA LYS A 48 -18.93 -12.49 1.44
C LYS A 48 -17.64 -12.80 2.18
N PHE A 49 -16.51 -12.39 1.56
CA PHE A 49 -15.20 -12.55 2.17
C PHE A 49 -14.83 -11.30 2.97
N ASP A 50 -14.20 -11.52 4.11
CA ASP A 50 -13.53 -10.51 4.92
C ASP A 50 -12.04 -10.81 4.98
N VAL A 51 -11.21 -9.75 4.95
CA VAL A 51 -9.75 -9.84 4.92
C VAL A 51 -9.19 -8.92 5.99
N ASN A 52 -8.41 -9.48 6.90
CA ASN A 52 -7.84 -8.73 8.02
C ASN A 52 -6.73 -7.75 7.57
N SER A 53 -6.54 -6.69 8.35
CA SER A 53 -5.40 -5.78 8.19
C SER A 53 -4.09 -6.48 8.57
N ASN A 54 -2.98 -6.04 7.94
CA ASN A 54 -1.65 -6.57 8.25
C ASN A 54 -0.60 -5.45 8.18
N ALA A 55 0.33 -5.47 9.13
CA ALA A 55 1.45 -4.53 9.19
C ALA A 55 2.76 -5.25 8.85
N GLN A 56 3.61 -4.59 8.09
CA GLN A 56 4.89 -5.12 7.60
C GLN A 56 5.97 -4.02 7.57
N LEU A 57 7.16 -4.36 7.13
CA LEU A 57 8.21 -3.40 6.81
C LEU A 57 8.05 -2.97 5.35
N GLY A 58 7.86 -1.67 5.12
CA GLY A 58 7.82 -1.04 3.80
C GLY A 58 9.14 -0.38 3.46
N LEU A 59 9.47 -0.40 2.17
CA LEU A 59 10.63 0.25 1.59
C LEU A 59 10.21 0.97 0.31
N THR A 60 10.60 2.25 0.16
CA THR A 60 10.43 2.96 -1.10
C THR A 60 11.76 3.50 -1.59
N GLY A 61 11.89 3.59 -2.91
CA GLY A 61 13.01 4.23 -3.58
C GLY A 61 12.49 5.20 -4.63
N THR A 62 12.78 6.49 -4.46
CA THR A 62 12.38 7.56 -5.39
C THR A 62 13.61 8.10 -6.10
N TYR A 63 13.57 8.15 -7.42
CA TYR A 63 14.52 8.90 -8.25
C TYR A 63 13.86 10.20 -8.71
N MET A 64 14.50 11.32 -8.41
CA MET A 64 14.03 12.65 -8.81
C MET A 64 14.44 12.95 -10.25
N ILE A 65 13.45 12.99 -11.17
CA ILE A 65 13.68 13.37 -12.58
C ILE A 65 13.90 14.88 -12.69
N THR A 66 13.14 15.64 -11.92
CA THR A 66 13.26 17.08 -11.74
C THR A 66 13.16 17.41 -10.26
N ASP A 67 13.32 18.67 -9.89
CA ASP A 67 13.14 19.10 -8.48
C ASP A 67 11.71 18.81 -7.94
N ASN A 68 10.74 18.63 -8.83
CA ASN A 68 9.34 18.43 -8.45
C ASN A 68 8.73 17.11 -8.92
N ILE A 69 9.42 16.35 -9.79
CA ILE A 69 8.89 15.09 -10.34
C ILE A 69 9.84 13.95 -9.98
N GLY A 70 9.31 12.93 -9.32
CA GLY A 70 10.02 11.70 -9.01
C GLY A 70 9.31 10.46 -9.54
N VAL A 71 10.08 9.41 -9.80
CA VAL A 71 9.60 8.04 -10.01
C VAL A 71 9.87 7.26 -8.75
N GLU A 72 8.85 6.64 -8.18
CA GLU A 72 9.00 5.84 -6.96
C GLU A 72 8.61 4.40 -7.18
N LEU A 73 9.43 3.50 -6.65
CA LEU A 73 9.15 2.08 -6.48
C LEU A 73 8.83 1.82 -5.00
N LEU A 74 7.65 1.27 -4.74
CA LEU A 74 7.26 0.75 -3.43
C LEU A 74 7.42 -0.76 -3.41
N ALA A 75 8.07 -1.26 -2.36
CA ALA A 75 8.14 -2.67 -2.00
C ALA A 75 7.87 -2.85 -0.51
N ALA A 76 7.50 -4.06 -0.10
CA ALA A 76 7.32 -4.42 1.30
C ALA A 76 7.68 -5.88 1.52
N THR A 77 7.91 -6.28 2.76
CA THR A 77 7.93 -7.71 3.09
C THR A 77 6.53 -8.31 2.85
N PRO A 78 6.46 -9.62 2.52
CA PRO A 78 5.18 -10.23 2.16
C PRO A 78 4.10 -10.05 3.23
N PHE A 79 2.95 -9.51 2.84
CA PHE A 79 1.78 -9.43 3.71
C PHE A 79 1.12 -10.80 3.81
N SER A 80 0.59 -11.12 4.99
CA SER A 80 -0.15 -12.36 5.25
C SER A 80 -1.55 -12.00 5.71
N HIS A 81 -2.56 -12.48 5.00
CA HIS A 81 -3.96 -12.21 5.29
C HIS A 81 -4.73 -13.48 5.57
N GLU A 82 -5.61 -13.40 6.55
CA GLU A 82 -6.65 -14.40 6.81
C GLU A 82 -7.88 -14.05 6.00
N ILE A 83 -8.43 -15.06 5.31
CA ILE A 83 -9.65 -14.96 4.51
C ILE A 83 -10.76 -15.63 5.29
N LYS A 84 -11.82 -14.89 5.59
CA LYS A 84 -12.99 -15.38 6.30
C LYS A 84 -14.22 -15.34 5.41
N LEU A 85 -15.06 -16.34 5.52
CA LEU A 85 -16.41 -16.39 4.96
C LEU A 85 -17.39 -16.23 6.13
N GLY A 86 -17.96 -15.04 6.29
CA GLY A 86 -18.64 -14.66 7.52
C GLY A 86 -17.68 -14.72 8.72
N ASN A 87 -17.98 -15.57 9.70
CA ASN A 87 -17.12 -15.77 10.88
C ASN A 87 -16.16 -16.96 10.76
N THR A 88 -16.20 -17.71 9.65
CA THR A 88 -15.39 -18.92 9.46
C THR A 88 -14.11 -18.59 8.72
N LEU A 89 -12.96 -18.95 9.30
CA LEU A 89 -11.67 -18.87 8.63
C LEU A 89 -11.60 -19.95 7.54
N VAL A 90 -11.60 -19.55 6.28
CA VAL A 90 -11.57 -20.47 5.13
C VAL A 90 -10.17 -20.65 4.55
N GLY A 91 -9.27 -19.68 4.76
CA GLY A 91 -7.90 -19.81 4.27
C GLY A 91 -7.00 -18.65 4.68
N LYS A 92 -5.72 -18.78 4.31
CA LYS A 92 -4.69 -17.75 4.44
C LYS A 92 -3.95 -17.60 3.11
N THR A 93 -3.56 -16.38 2.78
CA THR A 93 -2.73 -16.09 1.60
C THR A 93 -1.63 -15.12 1.94
N LYS A 94 -0.54 -15.19 1.20
CA LYS A 94 0.48 -14.15 1.20
C LYS A 94 0.45 -13.39 -0.12
N HIS A 95 0.80 -12.10 -0.07
CA HIS A 95 0.94 -11.32 -1.29
C HIS A 95 2.08 -10.31 -1.19
N LEU A 96 2.60 -9.96 -2.37
CA LEU A 96 3.57 -8.90 -2.58
C LEU A 96 2.98 -7.91 -3.59
N PRO A 97 2.76 -6.64 -3.21
CA PRO A 97 2.22 -5.62 -4.09
C PRO A 97 3.27 -4.59 -4.53
N PRO A 98 4.34 -4.93 -5.30
CA PRO A 98 5.23 -3.91 -5.82
C PRO A 98 4.44 -2.91 -6.66
N SER A 99 4.80 -1.63 -6.50
CA SER A 99 4.10 -0.54 -7.17
C SER A 99 5.10 0.47 -7.73
N LEU A 100 4.82 0.93 -8.95
CA LEU A 100 5.63 1.95 -9.63
C LEU A 100 4.73 3.12 -9.99
N TYR A 101 5.14 4.33 -9.60
CA TYR A 101 4.34 5.52 -9.84
C TYR A 101 5.19 6.79 -9.94
N LEU A 102 4.61 7.78 -10.62
CA LEU A 102 5.12 9.14 -10.65
C LEU A 102 4.59 9.93 -9.47
N GLN A 103 5.44 10.76 -8.87
CA GLN A 103 5.09 11.69 -7.81
C GLN A 103 5.35 13.12 -8.27
N TYR A 104 4.46 14.01 -7.89
CA TYR A 104 4.65 15.44 -8.02
C TYR A 104 4.75 16.07 -6.63
N TYR A 105 5.88 16.70 -6.36
CA TYR A 105 6.18 17.41 -5.13
C TYR A 105 5.78 18.86 -5.28
N PHE A 106 4.90 19.29 -4.40
CA PHE A 106 4.52 20.69 -4.27
C PHE A 106 5.64 21.43 -3.52
N LEU A 107 5.63 22.75 -3.62
CA LEU A 107 6.60 23.64 -3.01
C LEU A 107 8.02 23.50 -3.57
N ASP A 108 8.81 24.52 -3.28
CA ASP A 108 10.19 24.58 -3.72
C ASP A 108 11.04 23.49 -3.05
N LYS A 109 12.13 23.14 -3.73
CA LYS A 109 13.06 22.13 -3.21
C LYS A 109 13.61 22.47 -1.81
N ASP A 110 13.70 23.73 -1.42
CA ASP A 110 14.24 24.19 -0.13
C ASP A 110 13.18 24.22 0.99
N ALA A 111 11.93 23.84 0.70
CA ALA A 111 10.88 23.78 1.69
C ALA A 111 11.13 22.64 2.70
N LYS A 112 11.06 22.95 4.00
CA LYS A 112 11.27 21.97 5.08
C LYS A 112 10.28 20.82 5.05
N ALA A 113 9.06 21.06 4.59
CA ALA A 113 8.04 20.03 4.41
C ALA A 113 7.59 20.06 2.96
N ARG A 114 7.70 18.93 2.27
CA ARG A 114 7.33 18.79 0.86
C ARG A 114 6.20 17.78 0.71
N PRO A 115 4.95 18.25 0.66
CA PRO A 115 3.81 17.42 0.32
C PRO A 115 3.89 16.99 -1.16
N TYR A 116 3.37 15.79 -1.43
CA TYR A 116 3.34 15.24 -2.79
C TYR A 116 2.07 14.43 -3.04
N LEU A 117 1.76 14.28 -4.32
CA LEU A 117 0.76 13.36 -4.84
C LEU A 117 1.40 12.50 -5.91
N GLY A 118 0.92 11.28 -6.04
CA GLY A 118 1.41 10.36 -7.07
C GLY A 118 0.31 9.46 -7.63
N ALA A 119 0.58 8.93 -8.82
CA ALA A 119 -0.27 7.96 -9.49
C ALA A 119 0.56 7.01 -10.35
N GLY A 120 0.12 5.76 -10.45
CA GLY A 120 0.84 4.74 -11.20
C GLY A 120 0.15 3.39 -11.22
N VAL A 121 0.95 2.34 -11.26
CA VAL A 121 0.50 0.96 -11.39
C VAL A 121 0.98 0.10 -10.22
N ASN A 122 0.10 -0.77 -9.78
CA ASN A 122 0.38 -1.80 -8.80
C ASN A 122 0.30 -3.17 -9.48
N TYR A 123 1.27 -4.04 -9.19
CA TYR A 123 1.21 -5.46 -9.50
C TYR A 123 1.15 -6.23 -8.19
N THR A 124 0.11 -7.03 -7.98
CA THR A 124 -0.02 -7.84 -6.78
C THR A 124 0.09 -9.31 -7.16
N SER A 125 1.12 -9.98 -6.63
CA SER A 125 1.29 -11.43 -6.76
C SER A 125 0.83 -12.11 -5.47
N PHE A 126 -0.02 -13.13 -5.62
CA PHE A 126 -0.53 -13.97 -4.53
C PHE A 126 0.19 -15.31 -4.52
N PHE A 127 0.52 -15.80 -3.32
CA PHE A 127 1.24 -17.06 -3.14
C PHE A 127 1.01 -17.63 -1.74
N SER A 128 1.40 -18.92 -1.56
CA SER A 128 1.27 -19.63 -0.30
C SER A 128 -0.16 -19.65 0.24
N GLU A 129 -1.12 -19.88 -0.64
CA GLU A 129 -2.51 -20.10 -0.25
C GLU A 129 -2.60 -21.38 0.59
N LYS A 130 -3.27 -21.28 1.72
CA LYS A 130 -3.51 -22.40 2.63
C LYS A 130 -4.98 -22.44 2.99
N GLU A 131 -5.60 -23.58 2.77
CA GLU A 131 -6.96 -23.84 3.23
C GLU A 131 -6.97 -24.09 4.74
N SER A 132 -7.99 -23.58 5.42
CA SER A 132 -8.17 -23.72 6.87
C SER A 132 -9.52 -24.32 7.24
N PHE A 133 -10.36 -24.66 6.24
CA PHE A 133 -11.71 -25.20 6.44
C PHE A 133 -11.92 -26.41 5.52
N ALA A 134 -12.18 -27.58 6.10
CA ALA A 134 -12.20 -28.89 5.44
C ALA A 134 -13.04 -29.02 4.15
N PRO A 135 -14.24 -28.40 3.98
CA PRO A 135 -14.96 -28.47 2.71
C PRO A 135 -14.39 -27.58 1.61
N VAL A 136 -13.45 -26.66 1.92
CA VAL A 136 -12.79 -25.79 0.95
C VAL A 136 -11.43 -26.38 0.60
N THR A 137 -11.18 -26.64 -0.68
CA THR A 137 -9.92 -27.14 -1.21
C THR A 137 -9.55 -26.42 -2.49
N ASP A 138 -8.28 -26.55 -2.93
CA ASP A 138 -7.74 -25.96 -4.17
C ASP A 138 -7.91 -24.43 -4.26
N LEU A 139 -7.79 -23.71 -3.13
CA LEU A 139 -7.88 -22.27 -3.10
C LEU A 139 -6.71 -21.65 -3.86
N LYS A 140 -7.03 -20.85 -4.88
CA LYS A 140 -6.05 -20.09 -5.70
C LYS A 140 -6.55 -18.69 -5.95
N LEU A 141 -5.64 -17.73 -5.89
CA LEU A 141 -5.86 -16.33 -6.24
C LEU A 141 -5.02 -15.96 -7.47
N LYS A 142 -5.64 -15.31 -8.45
CA LYS A 142 -4.90 -14.80 -9.62
C LYS A 142 -4.22 -13.50 -9.30
N ASP A 143 -3.02 -13.30 -9.83
CA ASP A 143 -2.30 -12.04 -9.78
C ASP A 143 -3.13 -10.89 -10.37
N SER A 144 -2.87 -9.68 -9.90
CA SER A 144 -3.65 -8.49 -10.24
C SER A 144 -2.75 -7.36 -10.72
N TRP A 145 -3.19 -6.67 -11.76
CA TRP A 145 -2.71 -5.35 -12.13
C TRP A 145 -3.78 -4.31 -11.83
N GLY A 146 -3.40 -3.19 -11.23
CA GLY A 146 -4.33 -2.13 -10.89
C GLY A 146 -3.69 -0.76 -10.84
N ALA A 147 -4.53 0.28 -10.82
CA ALA A 147 -4.08 1.64 -10.57
C ALA A 147 -3.77 1.83 -9.08
N ILE A 148 -2.81 2.70 -8.79
CA ILE A 148 -2.48 3.15 -7.45
C ILE A 148 -2.34 4.68 -7.45
N VAL A 149 -2.82 5.30 -6.39
CA VAL A 149 -2.60 6.73 -6.13
C VAL A 149 -2.05 6.87 -4.72
N ASN A 150 -1.26 7.92 -4.50
CA ASN A 150 -0.74 8.21 -3.18
C ASN A 150 -0.73 9.70 -2.85
N ALA A 151 -0.69 9.98 -1.57
CA ALA A 151 -0.42 11.30 -1.03
C ALA A 151 0.52 11.16 0.16
N GLY A 152 1.44 12.10 0.33
CA GLY A 152 2.35 12.06 1.45
C GLY A 152 3.07 13.40 1.65
N VAL A 153 3.92 13.41 2.66
CA VAL A 153 4.80 14.55 2.96
C VAL A 153 6.14 14.05 3.45
N ASP A 154 7.21 14.61 2.91
CA ASP A 154 8.57 14.49 3.42
C ASP A 154 8.89 15.73 4.27
N ILE A 155 9.32 15.51 5.50
CA ILE A 155 9.70 16.56 6.45
C ILE A 155 11.20 16.44 6.71
N GLY A 156 11.97 17.45 6.32
CA GLY A 156 13.41 17.49 6.51
C GLY A 156 13.79 17.55 8.00
N LEU A 157 14.55 16.57 8.45
CA LEU A 157 15.14 16.53 9.79
C LEU A 157 16.58 17.05 9.78
N THR A 158 17.34 16.68 8.74
CA THR A 158 18.68 17.19 8.41
C THR A 158 18.79 17.35 6.90
N ASP A 159 19.96 17.68 6.40
CA ASP A 159 20.23 17.84 4.98
C ASP A 159 19.91 16.60 4.12
N ASN A 160 20.03 15.41 4.71
CA ASN A 160 19.82 14.15 3.99
C ASN A 160 18.75 13.26 4.64
N LEU A 161 18.33 13.55 5.87
CA LEU A 161 17.38 12.71 6.61
C LEU A 161 16.00 13.36 6.64
N TYR A 162 14.97 12.55 6.35
CA TYR A 162 13.57 12.96 6.29
C TYR A 162 12.71 12.06 7.17
N LEU A 163 11.68 12.64 7.75
CA LEU A 163 10.51 11.91 8.24
C LEU A 163 9.47 11.90 7.10
N ASN A 164 8.99 10.73 6.74
CA ASN A 164 7.90 10.58 5.77
C ASN A 164 6.64 10.06 6.44
N THR A 165 5.50 10.58 6.04
CA THR A 165 4.20 9.94 6.25
C THR A 165 3.42 9.96 4.95
N SER A 166 2.79 8.83 4.62
CA SER A 166 2.09 8.67 3.35
C SER A 166 0.94 7.68 3.42
N VAL A 167 0.02 7.84 2.49
CA VAL A 167 -1.14 6.99 2.30
C VAL A 167 -1.26 6.64 0.82
N TRP A 168 -1.63 5.39 0.53
CA TRP A 168 -1.96 4.91 -0.81
C TRP A 168 -3.36 4.35 -0.85
N TYR A 169 -3.97 4.43 -2.00
CA TYR A 169 -5.14 3.68 -2.38
C TYR A 169 -4.84 2.90 -3.65
N ALA A 170 -4.95 1.59 -3.60
CA ALA A 170 -4.69 0.72 -4.73
C ALA A 170 -5.98 -0.01 -5.15
N LYS A 171 -6.15 -0.21 -6.46
CA LYS A 171 -7.20 -1.06 -7.01
C LYS A 171 -6.63 -2.45 -7.26
N ILE A 172 -7.10 -3.44 -6.50
CA ILE A 172 -6.68 -4.83 -6.62
C ILE A 172 -7.89 -5.71 -6.92
N LYS A 173 -7.92 -6.33 -8.11
CA LYS A 173 -8.96 -7.26 -8.52
C LYS A 173 -8.37 -8.61 -8.82
N SER A 174 -8.78 -9.63 -8.10
CA SER A 174 -8.35 -11.01 -8.29
C SER A 174 -9.53 -11.93 -8.58
N LYS A 175 -9.25 -13.09 -9.17
CA LYS A 175 -10.20 -14.21 -9.28
C LYS A 175 -9.79 -15.27 -8.29
N ALA A 176 -10.62 -15.50 -7.28
CA ALA A 176 -10.50 -16.65 -6.41
C ALA A 176 -11.15 -17.86 -7.08
N SER A 177 -10.45 -18.99 -7.14
CA SER A 177 -10.98 -20.30 -7.51
C SER A 177 -10.77 -21.26 -6.35
N PHE A 178 -11.77 -22.04 -6.02
CA PHE A 178 -11.74 -23.05 -4.95
C PHE A 178 -12.80 -24.12 -5.20
N LYS A 179 -12.64 -25.27 -4.56
CA LYS A 179 -13.69 -26.29 -4.51
C LYS A 179 -14.38 -26.26 -3.17
N LEU A 180 -15.71 -26.35 -3.18
CA LEU A 180 -16.55 -26.49 -1.99
C LEU A 180 -17.33 -27.79 -2.10
N ASN A 181 -17.08 -28.74 -1.19
CA ASN A 181 -17.66 -30.10 -1.24
C ASN A 181 -17.39 -30.85 -2.60
N GLY A 182 -16.29 -30.50 -3.26
CA GLY A 182 -15.90 -31.08 -4.57
C GLY A 182 -16.34 -30.26 -5.79
N ASP A 183 -17.28 -29.32 -5.64
CA ASP A 183 -17.75 -28.47 -6.72
C ASP A 183 -16.85 -27.23 -6.89
N GLU A 184 -16.47 -26.95 -8.15
CA GLU A 184 -15.60 -25.81 -8.48
C GLU A 184 -16.38 -24.49 -8.47
N HIS A 185 -15.87 -23.51 -7.72
CA HIS A 185 -16.39 -22.15 -7.64
C HIS A 185 -15.34 -21.12 -8.09
N LYS A 186 -15.81 -20.09 -8.80
CA LYS A 186 -14.98 -18.95 -9.24
C LYS A 186 -15.68 -17.65 -8.85
N VAL A 187 -14.98 -16.82 -8.07
CA VAL A 187 -15.52 -15.56 -7.55
C VAL A 187 -14.53 -14.43 -7.83
N ASN A 188 -15.05 -13.30 -8.32
CA ASN A 188 -14.22 -12.10 -8.44
C ASN A 188 -14.16 -11.41 -7.06
N VAL A 189 -12.94 -11.14 -6.62
CA VAL A 189 -12.64 -10.47 -5.36
C VAL A 189 -12.02 -9.12 -5.66
N THR A 190 -12.54 -8.08 -5.06
CA THR A 190 -11.98 -6.73 -5.09
C THR A 190 -11.47 -6.42 -3.69
N LEU A 191 -10.22 -5.92 -3.58
CA LEU A 191 -9.54 -5.72 -2.29
C LEU A 191 -9.18 -4.26 -2.04
N ASP A 192 -9.51 -3.34 -2.87
CA ASP A 192 -9.24 -1.89 -2.87
C ASP A 192 -8.63 -1.32 -1.55
N PRO A 193 -7.39 -1.71 -1.15
CA PRO A 193 -6.85 -1.39 0.16
C PRO A 193 -6.46 0.08 0.31
N MET A 194 -6.64 0.59 1.52
CA MET A 194 -5.90 1.74 2.02
C MET A 194 -4.60 1.27 2.66
N VAL A 195 -3.50 1.95 2.34
CA VAL A 195 -2.17 1.63 2.86
C VAL A 195 -1.62 2.87 3.56
N TYR A 196 -1.10 2.69 4.77
CA TYR A 196 -0.55 3.77 5.60
C TYR A 196 0.92 3.48 5.89
N PHE A 197 1.75 4.50 5.82
CA PHE A 197 3.16 4.40 6.08
C PHE A 197 3.65 5.57 6.93
N ILE A 198 4.57 5.28 7.81
CA ILE A 198 5.42 6.26 8.46
C ILE A 198 6.85 5.71 8.47
N GLY A 199 7.83 6.53 8.15
CA GLY A 199 9.19 6.05 8.07
C GLY A 199 10.23 7.14 7.99
N LEU A 200 11.47 6.74 8.02
CA LEU A 200 12.60 7.61 7.77
C LEU A 200 13.08 7.45 6.33
N GLY A 201 13.44 8.55 5.72
CA GLY A 201 14.02 8.63 4.38
C GLY A 201 15.42 9.21 4.43
N TYR A 202 16.28 8.69 3.57
CA TYR A 202 17.63 9.21 3.37
C TYR A 202 17.84 9.56 1.90
N LYS A 203 18.38 10.75 1.65
CA LYS A 203 18.73 11.26 0.31
C LYS A 203 20.20 10.99 0.03
N PHE A 204 20.48 10.42 -1.12
CA PHE A 204 21.80 10.18 -1.68
C PHE A 204 22.10 11.14 -2.84
#